data_1134052eb145efb3ca65aa6260b70595
#
_entry.id   1134052eb145efb3ca65aa6260b70595
#
_cell.length_a   1.000
_cell.length_b   1.000
_cell.length_c   1.000
_cell.angle_alpha   90.00
_cell.angle_beta   90.00
_cell.angle_gamma   90.00
#
_symmetry.space_group_name_H-M   'P 1'
#
loop_
_entity.id
_entity.type
_entity.pdbx_description
1 polymer ?
#
loop_
_entity_poly.entity_id
_entity_poly.type
_entity_poly.pdbx_seq_one_letter_code
_entity_poly.pdbx_strand_id
1 'polypeptide(L)'
;MTRPALFASLLLAAVAAAADPVVVGSKNFAENYILAEAAAQLLESRGYDVRRRFGLNGTKIVSEALRNGSVDLYPEYTGTVTEVILERPGLVNFDDIQSALAGQRLRMLAPLGFDNSYAIAVTTDFARQHELKNISDLAQAGQLRIGLPHEFLSRSDGWTGLKSRYGIDQAAVGIEHSLAYEALTSGKLDVTAVYSTDGEILRSQLLLLHDDLAYFPQYRATFLTRDDLQEDVVAVIELLSGRIDNRRMQRLNLEVLDPQVSFADVAAALLLDEGLVDSAQSEEELVPGLWRNTRQHLKLTGIALALAILAGVGIAALVYAHPRASSVFLYFTGLLQTVPSIALLALLIPVLGIGEAPAIAALFLYSLLPIARSTITALLAIPPGYKQVATAMGMTGRQQMRYVLLPLAMPHVISGIRTAAVISIGTATLAAFIGAGGLGDPIVTGLALNDSAMILQGAVPAAALAILTELAFGALERCLVVPHMRGRQT
;
A
#
# COMPACT_ATOMS: atom_id res chain seq x y z
N MET A 1 -64.21 -34.99 24.47
CA MET A 1 -62.81 -35.00 24.86
C MET A 1 -61.98 -34.94 23.55
N THR A 2 -61.68 -33.76 23.13
CA THR A 2 -61.03 -33.43 21.81
C THR A 2 -59.63 -32.94 22.08
N ARG A 3 -58.61 -33.63 21.51
CA ARG A 3 -57.21 -33.20 21.51
C ARG A 3 -57.02 -32.24 20.33
N PRO A 4 -56.43 -31.05 20.51
CA PRO A 4 -55.94 -30.24 19.39
C PRO A 4 -54.54 -30.71 18.96
N ALA A 5 -54.40 -30.97 17.67
CA ALA A 5 -53.13 -31.26 17.00
C ALA A 5 -52.32 -29.92 16.87
N LEU A 6 -51.14 -29.89 17.48
CA LEU A 6 -50.14 -28.84 17.25
C LEU A 6 -49.49 -29.06 15.90
N PHE A 7 -49.76 -28.19 14.95
CA PHE A 7 -48.96 -28.03 13.72
C PHE A 7 -47.68 -27.29 14.08
N ALA A 8 -46.59 -28.00 14.21
CA ALA A 8 -45.25 -27.41 14.26
C ALA A 8 -44.80 -27.18 12.84
N SER A 9 -44.98 -25.94 12.38
CA SER A 9 -44.35 -25.46 11.11
C SER A 9 -42.85 -25.26 11.37
N LEU A 10 -42.06 -26.23 10.88
CA LEU A 10 -40.61 -26.06 10.73
C LEU A 10 -40.37 -24.99 9.61
N LEU A 11 -40.12 -23.76 10.01
CA LEU A 11 -39.42 -22.81 9.13
C LEU A 11 -37.97 -23.28 9.01
N LEU A 12 -37.65 -24.06 7.98
CA LEU A 12 -36.26 -24.17 7.48
C LEU A 12 -35.92 -22.79 6.86
N ALA A 13 -35.34 -21.91 7.66
CA ALA A 13 -34.55 -20.81 7.12
C ALA A 13 -33.35 -21.44 6.42
N ALA A 14 -33.38 -21.50 5.10
CA ALA A 14 -32.20 -21.74 4.29
C ALA A 14 -31.28 -20.56 4.57
N VAL A 15 -30.29 -20.76 5.43
CA VAL A 15 -29.12 -19.89 5.50
C VAL A 15 -28.42 -20.11 4.15
N ALA A 16 -28.71 -19.25 3.18
CA ALA A 16 -27.87 -19.13 2.02
C ALA A 16 -26.46 -18.86 2.57
N ALA A 17 -25.55 -19.81 2.41
CA ALA A 17 -24.14 -19.55 2.67
C ALA A 17 -23.78 -18.37 1.76
N ALA A 18 -23.58 -17.19 2.35
CA ALA A 18 -23.04 -16.06 1.61
C ALA A 18 -21.70 -16.54 1.05
N ALA A 19 -21.56 -16.54 -0.26
CA ALA A 19 -20.27 -16.82 -0.88
C ALA A 19 -19.25 -15.81 -0.35
N ASP A 20 -18.02 -16.25 -0.13
CA ASP A 20 -16.96 -15.32 0.28
C ASP A 20 -16.84 -14.21 -0.76
N PRO A 21 -16.65 -12.93 -0.35
CA PRO A 21 -16.56 -11.82 -1.28
C PRO A 21 -15.36 -11.97 -2.21
N VAL A 22 -15.53 -11.65 -3.49
CA VAL A 22 -14.44 -11.59 -4.46
C VAL A 22 -13.54 -10.41 -4.14
N VAL A 23 -12.26 -10.65 -3.91
CA VAL A 23 -11.30 -9.60 -3.54
C VAL A 23 -10.55 -9.13 -4.78
N VAL A 24 -10.88 -7.92 -5.25
CA VAL A 24 -10.18 -7.26 -6.36
C VAL A 24 -9.04 -6.40 -5.82
N GLY A 25 -7.83 -6.64 -6.32
CA GLY A 25 -6.63 -5.87 -5.98
C GLY A 25 -6.25 -4.84 -7.03
N SER A 26 -5.41 -3.87 -6.66
CA SER A 26 -4.69 -3.02 -7.62
C SER A 26 -3.29 -2.65 -7.14
N LYS A 27 -2.42 -2.32 -8.08
CA LYS A 27 -1.18 -1.57 -7.82
C LYS A 27 -1.51 -0.08 -7.62
N ASN A 28 -0.54 0.70 -7.15
CA ASN A 28 -0.72 2.10 -6.73
C ASN A 28 -0.45 3.11 -7.87
N PHE A 29 -1.05 2.93 -9.05
CA PHE A 29 -1.02 3.92 -10.13
C PHE A 29 -2.35 3.98 -10.88
N ALA A 30 -2.64 5.11 -11.51
CA ALA A 30 -3.95 5.50 -12.03
C ALA A 30 -4.62 4.42 -12.89
N GLU A 31 -3.94 3.94 -13.92
CA GLU A 31 -4.47 2.92 -14.84
C GLU A 31 -4.90 1.63 -14.10
N ASN A 32 -4.10 1.20 -13.13
CA ASN A 32 -4.40 -0.01 -12.38
C ASN A 32 -5.61 0.17 -11.45
N TYR A 33 -5.82 1.39 -10.90
CA TYR A 33 -7.04 1.72 -10.16
C TYR A 33 -8.28 1.71 -11.06
N ILE A 34 -8.21 2.33 -12.25
CA ILE A 34 -9.33 2.37 -13.21
C ILE A 34 -9.76 0.95 -13.59
N LEU A 35 -8.79 0.10 -13.97
CA LEU A 35 -9.06 -1.27 -14.39
C LEU A 35 -9.61 -2.14 -13.25
N ALA A 36 -9.05 -2.01 -12.06
CA ALA A 36 -9.52 -2.74 -10.89
C ALA A 36 -10.93 -2.30 -10.47
N GLU A 37 -11.21 -1.00 -10.56
CA GLU A 37 -12.55 -0.46 -10.28
C GLU A 37 -13.56 -0.92 -11.32
N ALA A 38 -13.19 -0.94 -12.61
CA ALA A 38 -14.05 -1.48 -13.67
C ALA A 38 -14.37 -2.96 -13.44
N ALA A 39 -13.39 -3.76 -13.03
CA ALA A 39 -13.63 -5.17 -12.68
C ALA A 39 -14.56 -5.31 -11.46
N ALA A 40 -14.34 -4.50 -10.41
CA ALA A 40 -15.16 -4.51 -9.21
C ALA A 40 -16.62 -4.15 -9.50
N GLN A 41 -16.86 -3.03 -10.18
CA GLN A 41 -18.21 -2.58 -10.55
C GLN A 41 -18.90 -3.56 -11.50
N LEU A 42 -18.17 -4.14 -12.45
CA LEU A 42 -18.72 -5.14 -13.34
C LEU A 42 -19.20 -6.39 -12.59
N LEU A 43 -18.42 -6.88 -11.62
CA LEU A 43 -18.81 -7.99 -10.74
C LEU A 43 -20.02 -7.62 -9.87
N GLU A 44 -20.04 -6.43 -9.26
CA GLU A 44 -21.15 -5.93 -8.44
C GLU A 44 -22.45 -5.84 -9.27
N SER A 45 -22.35 -5.38 -10.53
CA SER A 45 -23.50 -5.33 -11.45
C SER A 45 -24.10 -6.71 -11.75
N ARG A 46 -23.33 -7.77 -11.55
CA ARG A 46 -23.75 -9.18 -11.71
C ARG A 46 -24.14 -9.83 -10.39
N GLY A 47 -24.18 -9.06 -9.29
CA GLY A 47 -24.65 -9.50 -7.97
C GLY A 47 -23.60 -10.17 -7.09
N TYR A 48 -22.31 -10.07 -7.42
CA TYR A 48 -21.23 -10.54 -6.56
C TYR A 48 -20.97 -9.55 -5.42
N ASP A 49 -20.68 -10.04 -4.23
CA ASP A 49 -20.10 -9.24 -3.14
C ASP A 49 -18.62 -9.02 -3.45
N VAL A 50 -18.17 -7.76 -3.53
CA VAL A 50 -16.80 -7.40 -3.93
C VAL A 50 -16.10 -6.62 -2.83
N ARG A 51 -14.88 -7.02 -2.52
CA ARG A 51 -14.00 -6.29 -1.61
C ARG A 51 -12.82 -5.69 -2.38
N ARG A 52 -12.67 -4.39 -2.31
CA ARG A 52 -11.55 -3.65 -2.93
C ARG A 52 -10.33 -3.67 -2.02
N ARG A 53 -9.17 -4.07 -2.57
CA ARG A 53 -7.84 -3.99 -1.95
C ARG A 53 -6.87 -3.28 -2.88
N PHE A 54 -7.10 -1.99 -3.05
CA PHE A 54 -6.39 -1.16 -4.00
C PHE A 54 -5.13 -0.51 -3.41
N GLY A 55 -4.24 -0.04 -4.30
CA GLY A 55 -3.06 0.72 -3.91
C GLY A 55 -1.91 -0.09 -3.32
N LEU A 56 -1.82 -1.39 -3.62
CA LEU A 56 -0.73 -2.23 -3.16
C LEU A 56 0.59 -1.80 -3.83
N ASN A 57 1.64 -1.60 -3.03
CA ASN A 57 2.87 -0.99 -3.50
C ASN A 57 3.77 -1.99 -4.26
N GLY A 58 3.52 -2.08 -5.57
CA GLY A 58 4.38 -2.79 -6.51
C GLY A 58 4.02 -4.26 -6.74
N THR A 59 4.53 -4.78 -7.87
CA THR A 59 4.21 -6.10 -8.42
C THR A 59 4.47 -7.24 -7.43
N LYS A 60 5.58 -7.21 -6.69
CA LYS A 60 5.93 -8.31 -5.75
C LYS A 60 4.93 -8.41 -4.61
N ILE A 61 4.44 -7.27 -4.09
CA ILE A 61 3.47 -7.26 -2.98
C ILE A 61 2.11 -7.78 -3.46
N VAL A 62 1.61 -7.28 -4.60
CA VAL A 62 0.29 -7.70 -5.09
C VAL A 62 0.29 -9.14 -5.60
N SER A 63 1.36 -9.61 -6.24
CA SER A 63 1.48 -11.00 -6.68
C SER A 63 1.56 -11.98 -5.50
N GLU A 64 2.22 -11.58 -4.39
CA GLU A 64 2.22 -12.39 -3.18
C GLU A 64 0.85 -12.40 -2.49
N ALA A 65 0.14 -11.27 -2.51
CA ALA A 65 -1.23 -11.18 -2.06
C ALA A 65 -2.19 -12.11 -2.84
N LEU A 66 -1.96 -12.24 -4.15
CA LEU A 66 -2.69 -13.16 -4.99
C LEU A 66 -2.37 -14.63 -4.63
N ARG A 67 -1.08 -15.00 -4.48
CA ARG A 67 -0.66 -16.35 -4.12
C ARG A 67 -1.21 -16.83 -2.78
N ASN A 68 -1.24 -15.94 -1.79
CA ASN A 68 -1.72 -16.29 -0.45
C ASN A 68 -3.23 -16.13 -0.26
N GLY A 69 -3.99 -15.80 -1.32
CA GLY A 69 -5.45 -15.67 -1.28
C GLY A 69 -5.96 -14.41 -0.60
N SER A 70 -5.10 -13.42 -0.37
CA SER A 70 -5.53 -12.12 0.14
C SER A 70 -6.19 -11.24 -0.93
N VAL A 71 -5.92 -11.53 -2.21
CA VAL A 71 -6.52 -10.96 -3.42
C VAL A 71 -6.87 -12.13 -4.33
N ASP A 72 -7.98 -12.03 -5.06
CA ASP A 72 -8.42 -13.09 -5.99
C ASP A 72 -8.06 -12.78 -7.45
N LEU A 73 -8.05 -11.49 -7.81
CA LEU A 73 -7.62 -11.00 -9.12
C LEU A 73 -7.13 -9.55 -9.04
N TYR A 74 -6.27 -9.16 -9.99
CA TYR A 74 -5.84 -7.77 -10.17
C TYR A 74 -5.33 -7.51 -11.60
N PRO A 75 -5.35 -6.24 -12.09
CA PRO A 75 -4.79 -5.89 -13.40
C PRO A 75 -3.28 -6.01 -13.42
N GLU A 76 -2.73 -6.71 -14.42
CA GLU A 76 -1.31 -6.92 -14.61
C GLU A 76 -0.95 -6.84 -16.10
N TYR A 77 0.32 -6.90 -16.44
CA TYR A 77 0.84 -6.78 -17.80
C TYR A 77 1.73 -7.98 -18.13
N THR A 78 1.61 -8.50 -19.37
CA THR A 78 2.34 -9.71 -19.79
C THR A 78 3.84 -9.59 -19.57
N GLY A 79 4.46 -8.46 -19.93
CA GLY A 79 5.89 -8.22 -19.69
C GLY A 79 6.26 -8.21 -18.21
N THR A 80 5.43 -7.62 -17.34
CA THR A 80 5.65 -7.66 -15.89
C THR A 80 5.54 -9.08 -15.34
N VAL A 81 4.59 -9.87 -15.85
CA VAL A 81 4.46 -11.28 -15.48
C VAL A 81 5.74 -12.04 -15.78
N THR A 82 6.31 -11.86 -16.97
CA THR A 82 7.52 -12.59 -17.39
C THR A 82 8.79 -12.09 -16.69
N GLU A 83 8.96 -10.77 -16.58
CA GLU A 83 10.18 -10.17 -16.05
C GLU A 83 10.27 -10.22 -14.53
N VAL A 84 9.13 -10.02 -13.82
CA VAL A 84 9.13 -9.82 -12.36
C VAL A 84 8.52 -10.98 -11.58
N ILE A 85 7.42 -11.58 -12.10
CA ILE A 85 6.68 -12.64 -11.38
C ILE A 85 7.29 -14.02 -11.65
N LEU A 86 7.57 -14.31 -12.92
CA LEU A 86 8.15 -15.59 -13.34
C LEU A 86 9.68 -15.55 -13.33
N GLU A 87 10.29 -14.37 -13.37
CA GLU A 87 11.73 -14.15 -13.51
C GLU A 87 12.31 -14.92 -14.74
N ARG A 88 11.53 -14.94 -15.84
CA ARG A 88 11.86 -15.60 -17.11
C ARG A 88 11.78 -14.60 -18.27
N PRO A 89 12.77 -13.70 -18.39
CA PRO A 89 12.82 -12.73 -19.49
C PRO A 89 12.85 -13.44 -20.85
N GLY A 90 12.13 -12.86 -21.82
CA GLY A 90 12.08 -13.42 -23.18
C GLY A 90 10.94 -14.42 -23.45
N LEU A 91 10.11 -14.77 -22.47
CA LEU A 91 8.84 -15.44 -22.70
C LEU A 91 7.85 -14.43 -23.33
N VAL A 92 7.51 -14.60 -24.60
CA VAL A 92 6.60 -13.70 -25.33
C VAL A 92 5.27 -14.37 -25.75
N ASN A 93 5.27 -15.71 -25.82
CA ASN A 93 4.09 -16.46 -26.21
C ASN A 93 3.11 -16.57 -25.02
N PHE A 94 1.84 -16.24 -25.24
CA PHE A 94 0.81 -16.29 -24.23
C PHE A 94 0.65 -17.68 -23.60
N ASP A 95 0.65 -18.72 -24.40
CA ASP A 95 0.47 -20.12 -23.92
C ASP A 95 1.66 -20.59 -23.07
N ASP A 96 2.87 -20.16 -23.41
CA ASP A 96 4.06 -20.49 -22.62
C ASP A 96 4.05 -19.74 -21.27
N ILE A 97 3.61 -18.47 -21.26
CA ILE A 97 3.43 -17.71 -20.02
C ILE A 97 2.35 -18.36 -19.14
N GLN A 98 1.22 -18.75 -19.73
CA GLN A 98 0.13 -19.42 -19.04
C GLN A 98 0.57 -20.76 -18.42
N SER A 99 1.34 -21.55 -19.17
CA SER A 99 1.90 -22.82 -18.69
C SER A 99 2.87 -22.62 -17.52
N ALA A 100 3.67 -21.55 -17.55
CA ALA A 100 4.58 -21.21 -16.47
C ALA A 100 3.84 -20.73 -15.20
N LEU A 101 2.75 -19.95 -15.37
CA LEU A 101 1.90 -19.47 -14.28
C LEU A 101 1.15 -20.62 -13.59
N ALA A 102 0.68 -21.62 -14.34
CA ALA A 102 -0.01 -22.77 -13.78
C ALA A 102 0.83 -23.51 -12.73
N GLY A 103 2.18 -23.54 -12.91
CA GLY A 103 3.12 -24.06 -11.91
C GLY A 103 3.15 -23.28 -10.60
N GLN A 104 2.63 -22.06 -10.59
CA GLN A 104 2.50 -21.18 -9.41
C GLN A 104 1.06 -21.02 -8.92
N ARG A 105 0.12 -21.83 -9.46
CA ARG A 105 -1.32 -21.76 -9.19
C ARG A 105 -1.93 -20.39 -9.54
N LEU A 106 -1.43 -19.81 -10.63
CA LEU A 106 -1.90 -18.54 -11.18
C LEU A 106 -2.39 -18.73 -12.62
N ARG A 107 -3.31 -17.87 -13.02
CA ARG A 107 -3.89 -17.83 -14.37
C ARG A 107 -3.95 -16.39 -14.86
N MET A 108 -3.57 -16.18 -16.11
CA MET A 108 -3.71 -14.92 -16.80
C MET A 108 -4.94 -14.97 -17.70
N LEU A 109 -5.81 -13.96 -17.64
CA LEU A 109 -7.00 -13.87 -18.49
C LEU A 109 -6.66 -13.31 -19.87
N ALA A 110 -7.64 -13.31 -20.79
CA ALA A 110 -7.45 -12.76 -22.11
C ALA A 110 -7.08 -11.26 -22.06
N PRO A 111 -6.19 -10.77 -22.96
CA PRO A 111 -5.75 -9.37 -22.96
C PRO A 111 -6.90 -8.38 -23.16
N LEU A 112 -6.83 -7.24 -22.48
CA LEU A 112 -7.85 -6.18 -22.50
C LEU A 112 -7.92 -5.41 -23.83
N GLY A 113 -6.83 -5.43 -24.63
CA GLY A 113 -6.78 -4.84 -25.97
C GLY A 113 -5.75 -3.71 -26.14
N PHE A 114 -5.04 -3.33 -25.08
CA PHE A 114 -3.99 -2.31 -25.13
C PHE A 114 -2.67 -2.82 -24.59
N ASP A 115 -1.61 -2.07 -24.86
CA ASP A 115 -0.25 -2.33 -24.44
C ASP A 115 0.27 -1.12 -23.66
N ASN A 116 0.71 -1.33 -22.42
CA ASN A 116 1.33 -0.28 -21.59
C ASN A 116 2.83 -0.50 -21.49
N SER A 117 3.52 -0.34 -22.62
CA SER A 117 4.98 -0.44 -22.66
C SER A 117 5.65 0.90 -22.32
N TYR A 118 6.95 0.83 -22.03
CA TYR A 118 7.76 2.04 -22.01
C TYR A 118 7.82 2.65 -23.41
N ALA A 119 7.86 3.97 -23.46
CA ALA A 119 8.08 4.74 -24.67
C ALA A 119 9.03 5.91 -24.40
N ILE A 120 9.73 6.35 -25.44
CA ILE A 120 10.56 7.55 -25.36
C ILE A 120 9.73 8.73 -25.85
N ALA A 121 9.62 9.76 -25.04
CA ALA A 121 8.81 10.95 -25.32
C ALA A 121 9.68 12.20 -25.46
N VAL A 122 9.25 13.05 -26.39
CA VAL A 122 9.77 14.40 -26.64
C VAL A 122 8.60 15.36 -26.82
N THR A 123 8.79 16.68 -26.70
CA THR A 123 7.74 17.60 -27.11
C THR A 123 7.57 17.61 -28.62
N THR A 124 6.35 17.82 -29.09
CA THR A 124 6.05 17.89 -30.55
C THR A 124 6.88 18.93 -31.26
N ASP A 125 7.16 20.08 -30.62
CA ASP A 125 7.96 21.15 -31.20
C ASP A 125 9.44 20.76 -31.28
N PHE A 126 9.99 20.12 -30.25
CA PHE A 126 11.37 19.62 -30.26
C PHE A 126 11.56 18.53 -31.33
N ALA A 127 10.62 17.60 -31.44
CA ALA A 127 10.64 16.55 -32.47
C ALA A 127 10.65 17.16 -33.89
N ARG A 128 9.83 18.19 -34.13
CA ARG A 128 9.77 18.87 -35.41
C ARG A 128 11.07 19.63 -35.73
N GLN A 129 11.64 20.31 -34.73
CA GLN A 129 12.88 21.09 -34.88
C GLN A 129 14.10 20.19 -35.21
N HIS A 130 14.13 18.99 -34.63
CA HIS A 130 15.25 18.04 -34.76
C HIS A 130 14.91 16.88 -35.68
N GLU A 131 13.80 16.93 -36.41
CA GLU A 131 13.32 15.89 -37.37
C GLU A 131 13.23 14.48 -36.76
N LEU A 132 12.93 14.39 -35.42
CA LEU A 132 12.85 13.14 -34.69
C LEU A 132 11.52 12.42 -34.95
N LYS A 133 11.59 11.14 -35.32
CA LYS A 133 10.44 10.24 -35.51
C LYS A 133 10.66 8.90 -34.82
N ASN A 134 11.86 8.41 -34.83
CA ASN A 134 12.26 7.09 -34.32
C ASN A 134 13.21 7.26 -33.12
N ILE A 135 13.32 6.24 -32.29
CA ILE A 135 14.33 6.22 -31.22
C ILE A 135 15.74 6.25 -31.80
N SER A 136 15.98 5.62 -32.98
CA SER A 136 17.25 5.68 -33.68
C SER A 136 17.74 7.09 -34.00
N ASP A 137 16.81 8.04 -34.20
CA ASP A 137 17.16 9.43 -34.54
C ASP A 137 17.92 10.14 -33.41
N LEU A 138 17.68 9.70 -32.14
CA LEU A 138 18.36 10.28 -30.97
C LEU A 138 19.89 10.10 -30.99
N ALA A 139 20.38 9.06 -31.64
CA ALA A 139 21.83 8.82 -31.76
C ALA A 139 22.53 9.92 -32.57
N GLN A 140 21.79 10.64 -33.43
CA GLN A 140 22.32 11.67 -34.35
C GLN A 140 21.88 13.09 -33.95
N ALA A 141 21.00 13.24 -32.93
CA ALA A 141 20.40 14.51 -32.56
C ALA A 141 21.32 15.50 -31.79
N GLY A 142 22.61 15.19 -31.67
CA GLY A 142 23.58 16.01 -30.94
C GLY A 142 23.48 15.82 -29.42
N GLN A 143 23.82 16.84 -28.64
CA GLN A 143 23.79 16.75 -27.20
C GLN A 143 22.38 17.02 -26.69
N LEU A 144 21.78 16.02 -26.00
CA LEU A 144 20.43 16.05 -25.45
C LEU A 144 20.45 16.03 -23.91
N ARG A 145 19.51 16.72 -23.31
CA ARG A 145 19.24 16.66 -21.86
C ARG A 145 18.23 15.54 -21.62
N ILE A 146 18.71 14.35 -21.25
CA ILE A 146 17.89 13.16 -21.06
C ILE A 146 17.61 12.98 -19.57
N GLY A 147 16.35 13.03 -19.17
CA GLY A 147 15.89 12.74 -17.81
C GLY A 147 14.96 11.54 -17.82
N LEU A 148 15.28 10.50 -17.03
CA LEU A 148 14.55 9.24 -17.07
C LEU A 148 14.07 8.84 -15.67
N PRO A 149 12.89 8.20 -15.54
CA PRO A 149 12.45 7.64 -14.28
C PRO A 149 13.49 6.73 -13.66
N HIS A 150 13.64 6.83 -12.31
CA HIS A 150 14.64 6.03 -11.59
C HIS A 150 14.46 4.52 -11.81
N GLU A 151 13.22 4.07 -11.93
CA GLU A 151 12.92 2.67 -12.25
C GLU A 151 13.48 2.29 -13.63
N PHE A 152 13.23 3.11 -14.66
CA PHE A 152 13.71 2.86 -16.02
C PHE A 152 15.25 2.84 -16.13
N LEU A 153 15.94 3.62 -15.30
CA LEU A 153 17.41 3.59 -15.24
C LEU A 153 17.97 2.29 -14.67
N SER A 154 17.22 1.64 -13.76
CA SER A 154 17.69 0.47 -13.01
C SER A 154 17.24 -0.88 -13.57
N ARG A 155 16.27 -0.90 -14.47
CA ARG A 155 15.71 -2.13 -15.07
C ARG A 155 16.61 -2.73 -16.13
N SER A 156 16.54 -4.06 -16.31
CA SER A 156 17.23 -4.80 -17.37
C SER A 156 16.74 -4.40 -18.77
N ASP A 157 15.44 -4.17 -18.92
CA ASP A 157 14.76 -3.69 -20.13
C ASP A 157 14.67 -2.16 -20.21
N GLY A 158 15.47 -1.45 -19.40
CA GLY A 158 15.49 0.00 -19.29
C GLY A 158 16.60 0.66 -20.12
N TRP A 159 17.10 1.80 -19.59
CA TRP A 159 18.00 2.70 -20.32
C TRP A 159 19.31 2.06 -20.80
N THR A 160 19.94 1.23 -19.96
CA THR A 160 21.25 0.63 -20.31
C THR A 160 21.15 -0.25 -21.55
N GLY A 161 20.11 -1.06 -21.64
CA GLY A 161 19.87 -1.91 -22.81
C GLY A 161 19.44 -1.10 -24.03
N LEU A 162 18.52 -0.13 -23.85
CA LEU A 162 18.06 0.76 -24.92
C LEU A 162 19.22 1.55 -25.51
N LYS A 163 20.03 2.20 -24.67
CA LYS A 163 21.24 2.94 -25.07
C LYS A 163 22.16 2.07 -25.91
N SER A 164 22.43 0.84 -25.51
CA SER A 164 23.28 -0.11 -26.24
C SER A 164 22.66 -0.51 -27.58
N ARG A 165 21.33 -0.80 -27.59
CA ARG A 165 20.62 -1.24 -28.79
C ARG A 165 20.56 -0.19 -29.87
N TYR A 166 20.37 1.09 -29.48
CA TYR A 166 20.21 2.23 -30.39
C TYR A 166 21.51 3.02 -30.65
N GLY A 167 22.63 2.65 -30.01
CA GLY A 167 23.90 3.35 -30.16
C GLY A 167 23.86 4.79 -29.62
N ILE A 168 23.06 5.07 -28.59
CA ILE A 168 22.95 6.39 -27.98
C ILE A 168 24.10 6.57 -27.00
N ASP A 169 25.05 7.44 -27.30
CA ASP A 169 26.21 7.69 -26.43
C ASP A 169 26.02 8.95 -25.57
N GLN A 170 24.96 8.98 -24.77
CA GLN A 170 24.63 10.11 -23.92
C GLN A 170 24.32 9.66 -22.49
N ALA A 171 24.61 10.53 -21.53
CA ALA A 171 24.25 10.31 -20.14
C ALA A 171 22.79 10.73 -19.87
N ALA A 172 22.09 10.01 -19.01
CA ALA A 172 20.78 10.37 -18.53
C ALA A 172 20.85 10.66 -17.03
N VAL A 173 20.02 11.59 -16.55
CA VAL A 173 19.83 11.88 -15.12
C VAL A 173 18.57 11.20 -14.62
N GLY A 174 18.58 10.75 -13.37
CA GLY A 174 17.37 10.21 -12.71
C GLY A 174 16.42 11.32 -12.33
N ILE A 175 15.14 11.15 -12.65
CA ILE A 175 14.08 12.07 -12.27
C ILE A 175 12.87 11.25 -11.81
N GLU A 176 12.05 11.81 -10.95
CA GLU A 176 10.77 11.21 -10.60
C GLU A 176 9.81 11.28 -11.80
N HIS A 177 9.02 10.19 -12.03
CA HIS A 177 8.20 10.03 -13.24
C HIS A 177 7.25 11.21 -13.48
N SER A 178 6.51 11.62 -12.47
CA SER A 178 5.55 12.73 -12.57
C SER A 178 6.22 14.08 -12.85
N LEU A 179 7.43 14.31 -12.33
CA LEU A 179 8.18 15.54 -12.54
C LEU A 179 8.84 15.61 -13.93
N ALA A 180 9.01 14.47 -14.61
CA ALA A 180 9.60 14.42 -15.94
C ALA A 180 8.76 15.17 -16.97
N TYR A 181 7.44 15.11 -16.86
CA TYR A 181 6.52 15.83 -17.76
C TYR A 181 6.67 17.35 -17.67
N GLU A 182 6.72 17.89 -16.44
CA GLU A 182 6.94 19.31 -16.22
C GLU A 182 8.33 19.75 -16.70
N ALA A 183 9.36 18.95 -16.43
CA ALA A 183 10.72 19.24 -16.85
C ALA A 183 10.85 19.22 -18.40
N LEU A 184 10.12 18.33 -19.08
CA LEU A 184 10.09 18.26 -20.54
C LEU A 184 9.34 19.45 -21.13
N THR A 185 8.14 19.77 -20.65
CA THR A 185 7.31 20.89 -21.15
C THR A 185 7.91 22.25 -20.84
N SER A 186 8.62 22.40 -19.71
CA SER A 186 9.37 23.63 -19.38
C SER A 186 10.70 23.78 -20.11
N GLY A 187 11.09 22.83 -20.96
CA GLY A 187 12.33 22.83 -21.71
C GLY A 187 13.57 22.64 -20.83
N LYS A 188 13.45 22.05 -19.64
CA LYS A 188 14.61 21.63 -18.81
C LYS A 188 15.17 20.31 -19.25
N LEU A 189 14.35 19.46 -19.86
CA LEU A 189 14.70 18.20 -20.52
C LEU A 189 14.29 18.27 -21.98
N ASP A 190 14.98 17.47 -22.82
CA ASP A 190 14.67 17.28 -24.23
C ASP A 190 13.98 15.94 -24.47
N VAL A 191 14.36 14.93 -23.67
CA VAL A 191 13.89 13.54 -23.80
C VAL A 191 13.59 12.95 -22.44
N THR A 192 12.49 12.19 -22.35
CA THR A 192 12.17 11.37 -21.18
C THR A 192 11.61 10.01 -21.60
N ALA A 193 11.51 9.07 -20.64
CA ALA A 193 10.76 7.84 -20.80
C ALA A 193 9.42 7.97 -20.08
N VAL A 194 8.36 7.46 -20.71
CA VAL A 194 6.98 7.48 -20.25
C VAL A 194 6.34 6.11 -20.41
N TYR A 195 5.18 5.88 -19.86
CA TYR A 195 4.34 4.76 -20.24
C TYR A 195 3.46 5.15 -21.43
N SER A 196 3.31 4.25 -22.41
CA SER A 196 2.62 4.53 -23.67
C SER A 196 1.13 4.92 -23.51
N THR A 197 0.55 4.66 -22.36
CA THR A 197 -0.86 4.97 -22.02
C THR A 197 -1.02 6.15 -21.05
N ASP A 198 0.05 6.84 -20.67
CA ASP A 198 -0.01 7.97 -19.75
C ASP A 198 -0.90 9.11 -20.30
N GLY A 199 -1.82 9.61 -19.49
CA GLY A 199 -2.73 10.70 -19.85
C GLY A 199 -2.01 12.02 -20.12
N GLU A 200 -0.88 12.25 -19.47
CA GLU A 200 -0.02 13.40 -19.66
C GLU A 200 0.50 13.54 -21.09
N ILE A 201 0.60 12.45 -21.84
CA ILE A 201 0.98 12.49 -23.26
C ILE A 201 0.00 13.37 -24.04
N LEU A 202 -1.29 13.20 -23.80
CA LEU A 202 -2.34 14.00 -24.44
C LEU A 202 -2.37 15.43 -23.88
N ARG A 203 -2.29 15.58 -22.55
CA ARG A 203 -2.32 16.89 -21.88
C ARG A 203 -1.15 17.78 -22.29
N SER A 204 0.04 17.20 -22.40
CA SER A 204 1.27 17.93 -22.70
C SER A 204 1.65 17.90 -24.19
N GLN A 205 0.82 17.36 -25.06
CA GLN A 205 1.03 17.24 -26.51
C GLN A 205 2.40 16.65 -26.84
N LEU A 206 2.77 15.56 -26.16
CA LEU A 206 4.04 14.88 -26.38
C LEU A 206 3.98 13.98 -27.62
N LEU A 207 5.10 13.82 -28.27
CA LEU A 207 5.32 12.84 -29.31
C LEU A 207 6.08 11.64 -28.73
N LEU A 208 5.53 10.45 -28.89
CA LEU A 208 6.22 9.20 -28.63
C LEU A 208 7.06 8.84 -29.86
N LEU A 209 8.36 8.63 -29.66
CA LEU A 209 9.24 8.17 -30.73
C LEU A 209 8.96 6.69 -31.03
N HIS A 210 8.97 6.35 -32.32
CA HIS A 210 8.73 4.98 -32.75
C HIS A 210 9.93 4.08 -32.38
N ASP A 211 9.66 2.94 -31.76
CA ASP A 211 10.63 1.90 -31.41
C ASP A 211 10.95 1.06 -32.66
N ASP A 212 11.75 1.62 -33.56
CA ASP A 212 12.05 1.07 -34.88
C ASP A 212 12.97 -0.17 -34.87
N LEU A 213 13.63 -0.45 -33.72
CA LEU A 213 14.42 -1.68 -33.54
C LEU A 213 13.72 -2.69 -32.62
N ALA A 214 12.42 -2.47 -32.28
CA ALA A 214 11.59 -3.33 -31.44
C ALA A 214 12.31 -3.75 -30.14
N TYR A 215 12.79 -2.77 -29.39
CA TYR A 215 13.51 -2.98 -28.15
C TYR A 215 12.59 -3.32 -27.00
N PHE A 216 11.46 -2.59 -26.88
CA PHE A 216 10.55 -2.78 -25.76
C PHE A 216 9.71 -4.05 -25.92
N PRO A 217 9.66 -4.92 -24.89
CA PRO A 217 8.75 -6.04 -24.89
C PRO A 217 7.29 -5.57 -24.85
N GLN A 218 6.38 -6.45 -25.29
CA GLN A 218 4.95 -6.15 -25.20
C GLN A 218 4.46 -6.29 -23.77
N TYR A 219 3.79 -5.25 -23.27
CA TYR A 219 3.16 -5.22 -21.95
C TYR A 219 1.63 -5.18 -22.10
N ARG A 220 1.07 -6.23 -22.73
CA ARG A 220 -0.39 -6.34 -22.91
C ARG A 220 -1.07 -6.39 -21.56
N ALA A 221 -2.04 -5.49 -21.35
CA ALA A 221 -2.82 -5.46 -20.13
C ALA A 221 -3.76 -6.66 -20.06
N THR A 222 -3.87 -7.27 -18.89
CA THR A 222 -4.68 -8.43 -18.59
C THR A 222 -5.07 -8.44 -17.12
N PHE A 223 -5.92 -9.38 -16.69
CA PHE A 223 -6.09 -9.70 -15.28
C PHE A 223 -5.30 -10.96 -14.93
N LEU A 224 -4.57 -10.91 -13.83
CA LEU A 224 -3.95 -12.07 -13.21
C LEU A 224 -4.83 -12.56 -12.07
N THR A 225 -5.14 -13.86 -12.04
CA THR A 225 -6.02 -14.49 -11.06
C THR A 225 -5.35 -15.71 -10.44
N ARG A 226 -5.90 -16.21 -9.33
CA ARG A 226 -5.61 -17.58 -8.88
C ARG A 226 -6.24 -18.58 -9.84
N ASP A 227 -5.67 -19.76 -9.93
CA ASP A 227 -6.17 -20.86 -10.76
C ASP A 227 -7.48 -21.47 -10.25
N ASP A 228 -7.79 -21.27 -8.95
CA ASP A 228 -8.99 -21.77 -8.28
C ASP A 228 -10.15 -20.75 -8.21
N LEU A 229 -10.01 -19.57 -8.86
CA LEU A 229 -11.09 -18.58 -8.96
C LEU A 229 -12.27 -19.18 -9.73
N GLN A 230 -13.49 -18.94 -9.25
CA GLN A 230 -14.72 -19.48 -9.83
C GLN A 230 -14.86 -19.08 -11.31
N GLU A 231 -15.19 -20.04 -12.17
CA GLU A 231 -15.23 -19.80 -13.64
C GLU A 231 -16.34 -18.81 -14.06
N ASP A 232 -17.39 -18.65 -13.28
CA ASP A 232 -18.43 -17.65 -13.51
C ASP A 232 -17.90 -16.21 -13.22
N VAL A 233 -17.07 -16.03 -12.19
CA VAL A 233 -16.36 -14.77 -11.94
C VAL A 233 -15.37 -14.46 -13.07
N VAL A 234 -14.61 -15.45 -13.50
CA VAL A 234 -13.68 -15.34 -14.64
C VAL A 234 -14.43 -14.89 -15.90
N ALA A 235 -15.56 -15.55 -16.23
CA ALA A 235 -16.36 -15.22 -17.42
C ALA A 235 -16.87 -13.76 -17.39
N VAL A 236 -17.22 -13.23 -16.21
CA VAL A 236 -17.62 -11.82 -16.06
C VAL A 236 -16.45 -10.88 -16.37
N ILE A 237 -15.26 -11.15 -15.83
CA ILE A 237 -14.08 -10.30 -16.07
C ILE A 237 -13.63 -10.37 -17.54
N GLU A 238 -13.73 -11.53 -18.18
CA GLU A 238 -13.40 -11.68 -19.60
C GLU A 238 -14.30 -10.87 -20.54
N LEU A 239 -15.44 -10.34 -20.09
CA LEU A 239 -16.21 -9.36 -20.85
C LEU A 239 -15.45 -8.06 -21.16
N LEU A 240 -14.40 -7.75 -20.40
CA LEU A 240 -13.50 -6.61 -20.64
C LEU A 240 -12.46 -6.87 -21.72
N SER A 241 -12.27 -8.12 -22.14
CA SER A 241 -11.21 -8.51 -23.07
C SER A 241 -11.41 -7.89 -24.44
N GLY A 242 -10.33 -7.31 -24.99
CA GLY A 242 -10.31 -6.69 -26.32
C GLY A 242 -11.07 -5.38 -26.46
N ARG A 243 -11.62 -4.81 -25.37
CA ARG A 243 -12.50 -3.63 -25.44
C ARG A 243 -11.80 -2.29 -25.25
N ILE A 244 -10.58 -2.28 -24.73
CA ILE A 244 -9.85 -1.06 -24.39
C ILE A 244 -8.62 -0.98 -25.29
N ASP A 245 -8.58 -0.03 -26.22
CA ASP A 245 -7.37 0.25 -27.00
C ASP A 245 -6.45 1.28 -26.31
N ASN A 246 -5.23 1.47 -26.82
CA ASN A 246 -4.26 2.41 -26.26
C ASN A 246 -4.81 3.84 -26.16
N ARG A 247 -5.53 4.32 -27.19
CA ARG A 247 -6.11 5.67 -27.18
C ARG A 247 -7.23 5.82 -26.17
N ARG A 248 -8.03 4.78 -25.99
CA ARG A 248 -9.07 4.75 -24.96
C ARG A 248 -8.43 4.84 -23.58
N MET A 249 -7.39 4.04 -23.34
CA MET A 249 -6.70 4.04 -22.04
C MET A 249 -6.02 5.38 -21.74
N GLN A 250 -5.38 6.01 -22.75
CA GLN A 250 -4.84 7.37 -22.59
C GLN A 250 -5.92 8.38 -22.18
N ARG A 251 -7.14 8.31 -22.77
CA ARG A 251 -8.24 9.20 -22.38
C ARG A 251 -8.70 8.94 -20.95
N LEU A 252 -8.89 7.67 -20.56
CA LEU A 252 -9.28 7.31 -19.19
C LEU A 252 -8.24 7.79 -18.17
N ASN A 253 -6.95 7.62 -18.47
CA ASN A 253 -5.85 8.12 -17.63
C ASN A 253 -5.81 9.66 -17.61
N LEU A 254 -6.21 10.34 -18.70
CA LEU A 254 -6.31 11.79 -18.73
C LEU A 254 -7.47 12.31 -17.85
N GLU A 255 -8.61 11.64 -17.87
CA GLU A 255 -9.81 12.03 -17.12
C GLU A 255 -9.54 12.05 -15.60
N VAL A 256 -8.81 11.08 -15.07
CA VAL A 256 -8.46 11.02 -13.63
C VAL A 256 -7.39 12.03 -13.20
N LEU A 257 -6.77 12.76 -14.13
CA LEU A 257 -5.91 13.90 -13.78
C LEU A 257 -6.70 15.13 -13.31
N ASP A 258 -8.02 15.14 -13.50
CA ASP A 258 -8.92 16.12 -12.88
C ASP A 258 -9.22 15.67 -11.44
N PRO A 259 -8.84 16.45 -10.41
CA PRO A 259 -9.06 16.09 -9.01
C PRO A 259 -10.54 15.93 -8.62
N GLN A 260 -11.48 16.36 -9.47
CA GLN A 260 -12.92 16.22 -9.25
C GLN A 260 -13.48 14.90 -9.78
N VAL A 261 -12.71 14.15 -10.57
CA VAL A 261 -13.10 12.89 -11.19
C VAL A 261 -12.49 11.71 -10.45
N SER A 262 -13.33 10.81 -9.96
CA SER A 262 -12.86 9.62 -9.26
C SER A 262 -12.55 8.46 -10.23
N PHE A 263 -11.72 7.51 -9.80
CA PHE A 263 -11.50 6.26 -10.54
C PHE A 263 -12.81 5.49 -10.76
N ALA A 264 -13.73 5.57 -9.78
CA ALA A 264 -15.03 4.92 -9.84
C ALA A 264 -15.89 5.52 -10.96
N ASP A 265 -15.87 6.86 -11.12
CA ASP A 265 -16.62 7.54 -12.18
C ASP A 265 -16.09 7.18 -13.57
N VAL A 266 -14.76 7.19 -13.74
CA VAL A 266 -14.11 6.82 -15.01
C VAL A 266 -14.38 5.35 -15.36
N ALA A 267 -14.32 4.45 -14.39
CA ALA A 267 -14.63 3.03 -14.57
C ALA A 267 -16.11 2.82 -14.92
N ALA A 268 -17.03 3.53 -14.24
CA ALA A 268 -18.46 3.49 -14.54
C ALA A 268 -18.76 3.99 -15.97
N ALA A 269 -18.15 5.10 -16.38
CA ALA A 269 -18.28 5.63 -17.73
C ALA A 269 -17.74 4.64 -18.78
N LEU A 270 -16.60 4.01 -18.54
CA LEU A 270 -16.05 2.96 -19.39
C LEU A 270 -17.05 1.80 -19.56
N LEU A 271 -17.60 1.29 -18.45
CA LEU A 271 -18.53 0.15 -18.49
C LEU A 271 -19.84 0.48 -19.21
N LEU A 272 -20.36 1.70 -19.05
CA LEU A 272 -21.54 2.21 -19.77
C LEU A 272 -21.28 2.33 -21.27
N ASP A 273 -20.18 2.95 -21.67
CA ASP A 273 -19.80 3.13 -23.06
C ASP A 273 -19.61 1.79 -23.80
N GLU A 274 -19.12 0.79 -23.08
CA GLU A 274 -18.97 -0.58 -23.61
C GLU A 274 -20.27 -1.40 -23.54
N GLY A 275 -21.35 -0.84 -22.98
CA GLY A 275 -22.65 -1.53 -22.83
C GLY A 275 -22.59 -2.74 -21.90
N LEU A 276 -21.69 -2.72 -20.93
CA LEU A 276 -21.49 -3.81 -19.96
C LEU A 276 -22.39 -3.66 -18.73
N VAL A 277 -22.85 -2.43 -18.44
CA VAL A 277 -23.77 -2.10 -17.35
C VAL A 277 -24.87 -1.16 -17.88
N ASP A 278 -26.06 -1.20 -17.26
CA ASP A 278 -27.21 -0.38 -17.67
C ASP A 278 -27.26 1.00 -17.00
N SER A 279 -26.53 1.18 -15.91
CA SER A 279 -26.45 2.44 -15.15
C SER A 279 -25.11 2.56 -14.44
N ALA A 280 -24.58 3.79 -14.36
CA ALA A 280 -23.42 4.08 -13.54
C ALA A 280 -23.83 3.98 -12.06
N GLN A 281 -23.23 3.06 -11.34
CA GLN A 281 -23.27 3.02 -9.87
C GLN A 281 -21.96 3.59 -9.35
N SER A 282 -21.84 4.92 -9.34
CA SER A 282 -20.79 5.57 -8.54
C SER A 282 -21.39 5.86 -7.17
N GLU A 283 -20.98 5.12 -6.13
CA GLU A 283 -21.21 5.57 -4.77
C GLU A 283 -20.21 6.69 -4.47
N GLU A 284 -20.68 7.91 -4.55
CA GLU A 284 -19.96 9.11 -4.14
C GLU A 284 -19.78 9.10 -2.62
N GLU A 285 -18.64 8.60 -2.13
CA GLU A 285 -18.24 8.72 -0.72
C GLU A 285 -17.10 9.75 -0.54
N LEU A 286 -17.39 11.04 -0.69
CA LEU A 286 -16.40 12.09 -0.38
C LEU A 286 -16.22 12.36 1.13
N VAL A 287 -17.23 12.16 1.95
CA VAL A 287 -17.19 12.45 3.41
C VAL A 287 -17.08 11.19 4.30
N PRO A 288 -17.71 10.05 3.96
CA PRO A 288 -17.54 8.80 4.69
C PRO A 288 -16.09 8.30 4.71
N GLY A 289 -15.30 8.59 3.69
CA GLY A 289 -13.90 8.15 3.59
C GLY A 289 -13.02 8.61 4.76
N LEU A 290 -13.08 9.87 5.16
CA LEU A 290 -12.25 10.40 6.25
C LEU A 290 -12.57 9.73 7.60
N TRP A 291 -13.86 9.56 7.92
CA TRP A 291 -14.28 8.89 9.16
C TRP A 291 -13.90 7.41 9.16
N ARG A 292 -14.13 6.72 8.05
CA ARG A 292 -13.73 5.32 7.88
C ARG A 292 -12.23 5.16 8.04
N ASN A 293 -11.44 5.98 7.37
CA ASN A 293 -9.98 5.97 7.42
C ASN A 293 -9.45 6.30 8.83
N THR A 294 -10.05 7.28 9.50
CA THR A 294 -9.69 7.63 10.90
C THR A 294 -10.01 6.48 11.85
N ARG A 295 -11.20 5.88 11.74
CA ARG A 295 -11.58 4.71 12.54
C ARG A 295 -10.63 3.53 12.32
N GLN A 296 -10.31 3.25 11.07
CA GLN A 296 -9.36 2.18 10.72
C GLN A 296 -7.96 2.46 11.28
N HIS A 297 -7.49 3.68 11.15
CA HIS A 297 -6.19 4.12 11.69
C HIS A 297 -6.12 3.95 13.20
N LEU A 298 -7.18 4.37 13.92
CA LEU A 298 -7.29 4.18 15.37
C LEU A 298 -7.39 2.71 15.78
N LYS A 299 -8.06 1.88 14.98
CA LYS A 299 -8.14 0.43 15.21
C LYS A 299 -6.76 -0.21 15.14
N LEU A 300 -6.00 0.05 14.07
CA LEU A 300 -4.66 -0.51 13.87
C LEU A 300 -3.71 -0.09 14.99
N THR A 301 -3.63 1.22 15.26
CA THR A 301 -2.75 1.78 16.30
C THR A 301 -3.18 1.36 17.70
N GLY A 302 -4.47 1.33 17.99
CA GLY A 302 -5.01 0.96 19.30
C GLY A 302 -4.73 -0.50 19.65
N ILE A 303 -4.97 -1.44 18.72
CA ILE A 303 -4.68 -2.86 18.95
C ILE A 303 -3.17 -3.08 19.12
N ALA A 304 -2.35 -2.53 18.24
CA ALA A 304 -0.90 -2.65 18.30
C ALA A 304 -0.33 -2.10 19.62
N LEU A 305 -0.79 -0.92 20.02
CA LEU A 305 -0.38 -0.27 21.27
C LEU A 305 -0.80 -1.08 22.50
N ALA A 306 -2.04 -1.60 22.53
CA ALA A 306 -2.53 -2.43 23.64
C ALA A 306 -1.67 -3.69 23.81
N LEU A 307 -1.36 -4.38 22.72
CA LEU A 307 -0.46 -5.54 22.70
C LEU A 307 0.96 -5.16 23.17
N ALA A 308 1.47 -4.02 22.70
CA ALA A 308 2.79 -3.53 23.06
C ALA A 308 2.90 -3.11 24.56
N ILE A 309 1.84 -2.56 25.12
CA ILE A 309 1.77 -2.25 26.56
C ILE A 309 1.80 -3.54 27.37
N LEU A 310 0.97 -4.51 27.02
CA LEU A 310 0.92 -5.79 27.73
C LEU A 310 2.26 -6.52 27.69
N ALA A 311 2.83 -6.65 26.49
CA ALA A 311 4.10 -7.34 26.30
C ALA A 311 5.28 -6.52 26.86
N GLY A 312 5.38 -5.23 26.51
CA GLY A 312 6.51 -4.37 26.87
C GLY A 312 6.62 -4.15 28.39
N VAL A 313 5.52 -3.81 29.05
CA VAL A 313 5.50 -3.65 30.51
C VAL A 313 5.66 -5.00 31.21
N GLY A 314 4.98 -6.05 30.72
CA GLY A 314 5.03 -7.39 31.30
C GLY A 314 6.44 -7.99 31.27
N ILE A 315 7.08 -8.00 30.08
CA ILE A 315 8.46 -8.51 29.92
C ILE A 315 9.44 -7.63 30.70
N ALA A 316 9.33 -6.29 30.63
CA ALA A 316 10.17 -5.38 31.38
C ALA A 316 10.11 -5.66 32.90
N ALA A 317 8.92 -5.87 33.45
CA ALA A 317 8.73 -6.21 34.85
C ALA A 317 9.33 -7.58 35.26
N LEU A 318 9.43 -8.52 34.31
CA LEU A 318 10.06 -9.82 34.54
C LEU A 318 11.59 -9.74 34.48
N VAL A 319 12.15 -8.94 33.56
CA VAL A 319 13.59 -8.94 33.27
C VAL A 319 14.37 -7.83 33.97
N TYR A 320 13.75 -6.77 34.50
CA TYR A 320 14.44 -5.58 35.04
C TYR A 320 15.49 -5.92 36.12
N ALA A 321 15.23 -6.95 36.93
CA ALA A 321 16.15 -7.39 37.99
C ALA A 321 17.35 -8.18 37.49
N HIS A 322 17.38 -8.56 36.22
CA HIS A 322 18.43 -9.36 35.60
C HIS A 322 19.14 -8.54 34.50
N PRO A 323 20.29 -7.91 34.78
CA PRO A 323 20.93 -6.96 33.85
C PRO A 323 21.19 -7.53 32.46
N ARG A 324 21.60 -8.81 32.36
CA ARG A 324 21.84 -9.47 31.07
C ARG A 324 20.55 -9.65 30.28
N ALA A 325 19.46 -10.10 30.91
CA ALA A 325 18.17 -10.30 30.26
C ALA A 325 17.57 -8.97 29.80
N SER A 326 17.64 -7.92 30.64
CA SER A 326 17.22 -6.56 30.28
C SER A 326 17.99 -6.01 29.09
N SER A 327 19.32 -6.18 29.09
CA SER A 327 20.17 -5.71 27.97
C SER A 327 19.84 -6.45 26.68
N VAL A 328 19.69 -7.78 26.71
CA VAL A 328 19.33 -8.58 25.53
C VAL A 328 17.96 -8.15 24.99
N PHE A 329 16.96 -7.98 25.86
CA PHE A 329 15.63 -7.54 25.47
C PHE A 329 15.63 -6.14 24.84
N LEU A 330 16.31 -5.17 25.46
CA LEU A 330 16.45 -3.82 24.93
C LEU A 330 17.25 -3.77 23.63
N TYR A 331 18.30 -4.59 23.51
CA TYR A 331 19.09 -4.70 22.29
C TYR A 331 18.25 -5.27 21.14
N PHE A 332 17.51 -6.35 21.39
CA PHE A 332 16.65 -6.97 20.39
C PHE A 332 15.54 -6.01 19.92
N THR A 333 14.82 -5.37 20.86
CA THR A 333 13.78 -4.39 20.51
C THR A 333 14.36 -3.15 19.82
N GLY A 334 15.60 -2.74 20.20
CA GLY A 334 16.32 -1.67 19.53
C GLY A 334 16.70 -2.02 18.09
N LEU A 335 17.17 -3.25 17.87
CA LEU A 335 17.50 -3.74 16.53
C LEU A 335 16.27 -3.73 15.60
N LEU A 336 15.11 -4.14 16.11
CA LEU A 336 13.85 -4.09 15.34
C LEU A 336 13.52 -2.68 14.87
N GLN A 337 13.77 -1.64 15.65
CA GLN A 337 13.54 -0.25 15.25
C GLN A 337 14.53 0.28 14.21
N THR A 338 15.66 -0.38 13.99
CA THR A 338 16.62 0.01 12.93
C THR A 338 16.18 -0.47 11.55
N VAL A 339 15.30 -1.46 11.50
CA VAL A 339 14.73 -1.94 10.22
C VAL A 339 13.80 -0.87 9.66
N PRO A 340 13.96 -0.42 8.40
CA PRO A 340 13.00 0.51 7.79
C PRO A 340 11.57 -0.05 7.84
N SER A 341 10.60 0.79 8.21
CA SER A 341 9.21 0.35 8.44
C SER A 341 8.58 -0.33 7.21
N ILE A 342 8.81 0.20 6.02
CA ILE A 342 8.33 -0.42 4.77
C ILE A 342 8.98 -1.80 4.56
N ALA A 343 10.27 -1.95 4.89
CA ALA A 343 10.96 -3.23 4.77
C ALA A 343 10.40 -4.26 5.79
N LEU A 344 10.12 -3.83 7.02
CA LEU A 344 9.51 -4.71 8.02
C LEU A 344 8.11 -5.16 7.59
N LEU A 345 7.28 -4.24 7.06
CA LEU A 345 5.97 -4.57 6.51
C LEU A 345 6.09 -5.62 5.39
N ALA A 346 7.01 -5.41 4.43
CA ALA A 346 7.25 -6.35 3.34
C ALA A 346 7.71 -7.73 3.81
N LEU A 347 8.57 -7.80 4.84
CA LEU A 347 9.03 -9.06 5.42
C LEU A 347 7.93 -9.86 6.15
N LEU A 348 6.88 -9.18 6.62
CA LEU A 348 5.76 -9.83 7.30
C LEU A 348 4.71 -10.39 6.33
N ILE A 349 4.65 -9.89 5.09
CA ILE A 349 3.65 -10.31 4.09
C ILE A 349 3.66 -11.82 3.82
N PRO A 350 4.80 -12.51 3.60
CA PRO A 350 4.80 -13.95 3.32
C PRO A 350 4.26 -14.80 4.46
N VAL A 351 4.27 -14.27 5.70
CA VAL A 351 3.84 -15.01 6.90
C VAL A 351 2.41 -14.65 7.31
N LEU A 352 2.04 -13.38 7.21
CA LEU A 352 0.78 -12.84 7.75
C LEU A 352 -0.20 -12.37 6.65
N GLY A 353 0.17 -12.49 5.39
CA GLY A 353 -0.60 -11.93 4.28
C GLY A 353 -0.45 -10.40 4.19
N ILE A 354 -1.37 -9.74 3.47
CA ILE A 354 -1.48 -8.29 3.37
C ILE A 354 -2.59 -7.76 4.29
N GLY A 355 -2.61 -6.44 4.51
CA GLY A 355 -3.67 -5.75 5.25
C GLY A 355 -3.37 -5.59 6.74
N GLU A 356 -4.38 -5.78 7.58
CA GLU A 356 -4.34 -5.41 9.01
C GLU A 356 -3.33 -6.21 9.83
N ALA A 357 -3.22 -7.53 9.60
CA ALA A 357 -2.40 -8.41 10.44
C ALA A 357 -0.90 -8.02 10.42
N PRO A 358 -0.22 -7.91 9.27
CA PRO A 358 1.17 -7.48 9.24
C PRO A 358 1.34 -6.01 9.68
N ALA A 359 0.35 -5.14 9.44
CA ALA A 359 0.39 -3.76 9.93
C ALA A 359 0.38 -3.71 11.46
N ILE A 360 -0.55 -4.41 12.11
CA ILE A 360 -0.62 -4.50 13.58
C ILE A 360 0.67 -5.10 14.16
N ALA A 361 1.20 -6.16 13.53
CA ALA A 361 2.44 -6.78 13.97
C ALA A 361 3.64 -5.83 13.89
N ALA A 362 3.79 -5.09 12.79
CA ALA A 362 4.87 -4.11 12.64
C ALA A 362 4.75 -2.97 13.66
N LEU A 363 3.56 -2.38 13.81
CA LEU A 363 3.28 -1.32 14.78
C LEU A 363 3.53 -1.79 16.22
N PHE A 364 3.14 -3.01 16.55
CA PHE A 364 3.43 -3.65 17.83
C PHE A 364 4.94 -3.73 18.09
N LEU A 365 5.70 -4.24 17.12
CA LEU A 365 7.16 -4.41 17.25
C LEU A 365 7.87 -3.06 17.45
N TYR A 366 7.46 -2.01 16.71
CA TYR A 366 8.03 -0.66 16.88
C TYR A 366 7.65 -0.01 18.21
N SER A 367 6.48 -0.31 18.75
CA SER A 367 6.02 0.23 20.01
C SER A 367 6.69 -0.41 21.24
N LEU A 368 7.30 -1.59 21.09
CA LEU A 368 7.90 -2.32 22.21
C LEU A 368 9.08 -1.58 22.84
N LEU A 369 10.01 -1.02 22.05
CA LEU A 369 11.23 -0.42 22.58
C LEU A 369 10.96 0.79 23.50
N PRO A 370 10.19 1.82 23.11
CA PRO A 370 9.95 2.97 23.98
C PRO A 370 9.26 2.56 25.29
N ILE A 371 8.29 1.62 25.22
CA ILE A 371 7.60 1.13 26.42
C ILE A 371 8.54 0.31 27.31
N ALA A 372 9.27 -0.64 26.74
CA ALA A 372 10.19 -1.49 27.49
C ALA A 372 11.32 -0.69 28.14
N ARG A 373 11.93 0.23 27.37
CA ARG A 373 13.05 1.07 27.86
C ARG A 373 12.58 1.97 29.01
N SER A 374 11.47 2.68 28.85
CA SER A 374 10.93 3.54 29.90
C SER A 374 10.57 2.74 31.15
N THR A 375 9.96 1.56 30.99
CA THR A 375 9.57 0.71 32.13
C THR A 375 10.80 0.18 32.88
N ILE A 376 11.80 -0.37 32.17
CA ILE A 376 13.02 -0.90 32.82
C ILE A 376 13.77 0.23 33.51
N THR A 377 13.97 1.36 32.86
CA THR A 377 14.69 2.52 33.43
C THR A 377 13.95 3.03 34.68
N ALA A 378 12.62 3.15 34.65
CA ALA A 378 11.84 3.57 35.79
C ALA A 378 11.97 2.61 36.99
N LEU A 379 11.87 1.29 36.75
CA LEU A 379 11.99 0.29 37.81
C LEU A 379 13.37 0.27 38.43
N LEU A 380 14.43 0.50 37.64
CA LEU A 380 15.82 0.58 38.14
C LEU A 380 16.11 1.88 38.89
N ALA A 381 15.43 2.97 38.56
CA ALA A 381 15.60 4.27 39.20
C ALA A 381 14.93 4.36 40.60
N ILE A 382 14.10 3.39 40.97
CA ILE A 382 13.43 3.39 42.29
C ILE A 382 14.49 3.14 43.38
N PRO A 383 14.60 4.05 44.39
CA PRO A 383 15.54 3.89 45.48
C PRO A 383 15.41 2.55 46.21
N PRO A 384 16.53 1.84 46.51
CA PRO A 384 16.51 0.51 47.11
C PRO A 384 15.75 0.41 48.46
N GLY A 385 15.67 1.52 49.20
CA GLY A 385 14.95 1.59 50.46
C GLY A 385 13.45 1.21 50.35
N TYR A 386 12.78 1.55 49.27
CA TYR A 386 11.36 1.13 49.07
C TYR A 386 11.22 -0.38 48.97
N LYS A 387 12.17 -1.05 48.31
CA LYS A 387 12.18 -2.50 48.19
C LYS A 387 12.56 -3.18 49.54
N GLN A 388 13.46 -2.59 50.30
CA GLN A 388 13.82 -3.08 51.65
C GLN A 388 12.65 -2.99 52.62
N VAL A 389 11.94 -1.85 52.63
CA VAL A 389 10.74 -1.67 53.49
C VAL A 389 9.66 -2.67 53.08
N ALA A 390 9.38 -2.84 51.80
CA ALA A 390 8.40 -3.81 51.31
C ALA A 390 8.73 -5.24 51.70
N THR A 391 10.04 -5.60 51.68
CA THR A 391 10.52 -6.91 52.15
C THR A 391 10.36 -7.06 53.66
N ALA A 392 10.67 -6.03 54.45
CA ALA A 392 10.49 -6.02 55.90
C ALA A 392 9.03 -6.17 56.30
N MET A 393 8.07 -5.67 55.46
CA MET A 393 6.62 -5.88 55.63
C MET A 393 6.15 -7.27 55.18
N GLY A 394 7.04 -8.17 54.77
CA GLY A 394 6.68 -9.54 54.39
C GLY A 394 6.09 -9.65 52.97
N MET A 395 6.19 -8.63 52.11
CA MET A 395 5.66 -8.67 50.77
C MET A 395 6.44 -9.62 49.87
N THR A 396 5.73 -10.49 49.16
CA THR A 396 6.30 -11.32 48.11
C THR A 396 6.76 -10.47 46.91
N GLY A 397 7.67 -10.95 46.06
CA GLY A 397 8.16 -10.21 44.90
C GLY A 397 7.05 -9.75 43.98
N ARG A 398 5.95 -10.55 43.78
CA ARG A 398 4.77 -10.15 43.03
C ARG A 398 4.00 -9.01 43.71
N GLN A 399 3.86 -9.04 45.04
CA GLN A 399 3.26 -7.96 45.79
C GLN A 399 4.06 -6.68 45.75
N GLN A 400 5.41 -6.78 45.89
CA GLN A 400 6.32 -5.65 45.72
C GLN A 400 6.17 -5.00 44.34
N MET A 401 6.15 -5.82 43.27
CA MET A 401 5.97 -5.33 41.91
C MET A 401 4.62 -4.61 41.74
N ARG A 402 3.52 -5.25 42.19
CA ARG A 402 2.17 -4.75 41.96
C ARG A 402 1.81 -3.51 42.80
N TYR A 403 2.25 -3.48 44.06
CA TYR A 403 1.79 -2.48 45.02
C TYR A 403 2.80 -1.38 45.32
N VAL A 404 4.09 -1.58 44.98
CA VAL A 404 5.16 -0.63 45.26
C VAL A 404 5.88 -0.20 43.98
N LEU A 405 6.52 -1.12 43.28
CA LEU A 405 7.41 -0.77 42.18
C LEU A 405 6.69 -0.24 40.96
N LEU A 406 5.67 -0.95 40.48
CA LEU A 406 4.94 -0.54 39.29
C LEU A 406 4.17 0.79 39.48
N PRO A 407 3.47 1.03 40.61
CA PRO A 407 2.88 2.34 40.88
C PRO A 407 3.89 3.49 40.91
N LEU A 408 5.07 3.28 41.52
CA LEU A 408 6.13 4.29 41.55
C LEU A 408 6.76 4.53 40.16
N ALA A 409 6.81 3.51 39.31
CA ALA A 409 7.31 3.61 37.95
C ALA A 409 6.29 4.23 36.97
N MET A 410 5.00 4.27 37.34
CA MET A 410 3.89 4.59 36.43
C MET A 410 4.07 5.89 35.64
N PRO A 411 4.58 7.02 36.19
CA PRO A 411 4.79 8.23 35.43
C PRO A 411 5.67 8.03 34.19
N HIS A 412 6.77 7.32 34.37
CA HIS A 412 7.71 7.02 33.27
C HIS A 412 7.17 5.97 32.31
N VAL A 413 6.40 4.99 32.82
CA VAL A 413 5.70 4.00 31.98
C VAL A 413 4.71 4.70 31.06
N ILE A 414 3.90 5.62 31.59
CA ILE A 414 2.95 6.43 30.80
C ILE A 414 3.69 7.27 29.75
N SER A 415 4.82 7.88 30.11
CA SER A 415 5.67 8.63 29.16
C SER A 415 6.18 7.74 28.02
N GLY A 416 6.61 6.50 28.31
CA GLY A 416 7.00 5.52 27.29
C GLY A 416 5.84 5.10 26.38
N ILE A 417 4.66 4.91 26.96
CA ILE A 417 3.43 4.59 26.21
C ILE A 417 3.04 5.77 25.30
N ARG A 418 3.10 7.02 25.80
CA ARG A 418 2.87 8.23 25.02
C ARG A 418 3.77 8.29 23.79
N THR A 419 5.07 8.11 23.99
CA THR A 419 6.05 8.09 22.89
C THR A 419 5.71 6.99 21.87
N ALA A 420 5.40 5.78 22.33
CA ALA A 420 4.99 4.67 21.46
C ALA A 420 3.72 4.98 20.68
N ALA A 421 2.71 5.59 21.32
CA ALA A 421 1.45 5.95 20.67
C ALA A 421 1.64 6.96 19.53
N VAL A 422 2.41 8.02 19.77
CA VAL A 422 2.70 9.05 18.75
C VAL A 422 3.47 8.47 17.58
N ILE A 423 4.52 7.66 17.85
CA ILE A 423 5.29 6.96 16.81
C ILE A 423 4.35 6.03 16.03
N SER A 424 3.50 5.26 16.71
CA SER A 424 2.58 4.31 16.09
C SER A 424 1.59 5.01 15.14
N ILE A 425 1.03 6.18 15.51
CA ILE A 425 0.14 6.96 14.67
C ILE A 425 0.88 7.41 13.39
N GLY A 426 2.08 7.96 13.51
CA GLY A 426 2.85 8.37 12.33
C GLY A 426 3.20 7.17 11.42
N THR A 427 3.66 6.07 12.01
CA THR A 427 4.07 4.88 11.25
C THR A 427 2.89 4.14 10.62
N ALA A 428 1.70 4.22 11.22
CA ALA A 428 0.48 3.57 10.70
C ALA A 428 0.04 4.14 9.33
N THR A 429 0.48 5.35 8.93
CA THR A 429 0.25 5.85 7.56
C THR A 429 0.90 4.96 6.50
N LEU A 430 2.03 4.31 6.84
CA LEU A 430 2.72 3.39 5.93
C LEU A 430 1.99 2.04 5.76
N ALA A 431 1.05 1.71 6.64
CA ALA A 431 0.24 0.51 6.53
C ALA A 431 -0.66 0.50 5.27
N ALA A 432 -0.96 1.66 4.71
CA ALA A 432 -1.66 1.80 3.44
C ALA A 432 -0.92 1.12 2.27
N PHE A 433 0.42 1.14 2.26
CA PHE A 433 1.22 0.48 1.21
C PHE A 433 1.01 -1.04 1.11
N ILE A 434 0.47 -1.65 2.14
CA ILE A 434 0.15 -3.08 2.18
C ILE A 434 -1.37 -3.33 2.28
N GLY A 435 -2.19 -2.33 1.95
CA GLY A 435 -3.64 -2.44 1.92
C GLY A 435 -4.31 -2.56 3.29
N ALA A 436 -3.67 -2.08 4.36
CA ALA A 436 -4.27 -2.09 5.69
C ALA A 436 -5.25 -0.93 5.93
N GLY A 437 -5.30 0.03 5.01
CA GLY A 437 -6.17 1.19 5.12
C GLY A 437 -5.69 2.25 6.09
N GLY A 438 -6.59 3.14 6.44
CA GLY A 438 -6.35 4.21 7.40
C GLY A 438 -6.04 5.56 6.74
N LEU A 439 -5.54 6.52 7.53
CA LEU A 439 -5.22 7.87 7.05
C LEU A 439 -4.03 7.90 6.05
N GLY A 440 -3.37 6.76 5.87
CA GLY A 440 -2.35 6.59 4.84
C GLY A 440 -2.91 6.44 3.42
N ASP A 441 -4.14 5.92 3.25
CA ASP A 441 -4.72 5.67 1.93
C ASP A 441 -4.76 6.92 1.05
N PRO A 442 -5.34 8.06 1.49
CA PRO A 442 -5.33 9.26 0.68
C PRO A 442 -3.92 9.82 0.45
N ILE A 443 -2.96 9.56 1.35
CA ILE A 443 -1.57 9.98 1.14
C ILE A 443 -0.95 9.18 -0.01
N VAL A 444 -1.08 7.84 0.02
CA VAL A 444 -0.50 6.95 -0.99
C VAL A 444 -1.15 7.18 -2.36
N THR A 445 -2.48 7.30 -2.39
CA THR A 445 -3.23 7.59 -3.62
C THR A 445 -2.86 8.96 -4.18
N GLY A 446 -2.81 9.99 -3.33
CA GLY A 446 -2.43 11.34 -3.75
C GLY A 446 -0.98 11.43 -4.26
N LEU A 447 -0.06 10.64 -3.70
CA LEU A 447 1.30 10.51 -4.24
C LEU A 447 1.29 9.87 -5.64
N ALA A 448 0.49 8.84 -5.84
CA ALA A 448 0.38 8.15 -7.13
C ALA A 448 -0.23 9.04 -8.22
N LEU A 449 -1.16 9.93 -7.84
CA LEU A 449 -1.83 10.87 -8.73
C LEU A 449 -1.14 12.24 -8.85
N ASN A 450 -0.07 12.48 -8.06
CA ASN A 450 0.52 13.81 -7.88
C ASN A 450 -0.51 14.88 -7.43
N ASP A 451 -1.47 14.46 -6.60
CA ASP A 451 -2.51 15.32 -6.04
C ASP A 451 -2.18 15.74 -4.61
N SER A 452 -1.70 16.98 -4.46
CA SER A 452 -1.34 17.55 -3.15
C SER A 452 -2.55 17.72 -2.22
N ALA A 453 -3.76 17.95 -2.76
CA ALA A 453 -4.96 18.09 -1.94
C ALA A 453 -5.33 16.77 -1.31
N MET A 454 -5.26 15.67 -2.06
CA MET A 454 -5.51 14.31 -1.56
C MET A 454 -4.44 13.89 -0.53
N ILE A 455 -3.16 14.22 -0.74
CA ILE A 455 -2.10 14.00 0.26
C ILE A 455 -2.45 14.70 1.58
N LEU A 456 -2.90 15.97 1.52
CA LEU A 456 -3.27 16.74 2.71
C LEU A 456 -4.51 16.17 3.42
N GLN A 457 -5.47 15.58 2.70
CA GLN A 457 -6.64 14.90 3.29
C GLN A 457 -6.26 13.75 4.23
N GLY A 458 -5.13 13.10 4.00
CA GLY A 458 -4.59 12.08 4.91
C GLY A 458 -3.62 12.64 5.94
N ALA A 459 -2.66 13.47 5.49
CA ALA A 459 -1.56 13.96 6.32
C ALA A 459 -2.02 14.88 7.46
N VAL A 460 -2.95 15.81 7.17
CA VAL A 460 -3.45 16.76 8.19
C VAL A 460 -4.22 16.04 9.31
N PRO A 461 -5.18 15.15 9.03
CA PRO A 461 -5.85 14.39 10.09
C PRO A 461 -4.90 13.47 10.86
N ALA A 462 -3.91 12.84 10.21
CA ALA A 462 -2.93 12.00 10.89
C ALA A 462 -2.07 12.84 11.87
N ALA A 463 -1.60 14.01 11.44
CA ALA A 463 -0.86 14.93 12.30
C ALA A 463 -1.73 15.45 13.46
N ALA A 464 -2.98 15.82 13.19
CA ALA A 464 -3.93 16.25 14.23
C ALA A 464 -4.16 15.14 15.25
N LEU A 465 -4.33 13.88 14.80
CA LEU A 465 -4.49 12.73 15.67
C LEU A 465 -3.27 12.49 16.56
N ALA A 466 -2.06 12.63 16.02
CA ALA A 466 -0.82 12.53 16.78
C ALA A 466 -0.74 13.61 17.87
N ILE A 467 -1.07 14.87 17.53
CA ILE A 467 -1.11 15.99 18.49
C ILE A 467 -2.16 15.76 19.57
N LEU A 468 -3.37 15.34 19.19
CA LEU A 468 -4.44 15.05 20.15
C LEU A 468 -4.04 13.91 21.09
N THR A 469 -3.36 12.88 20.60
CA THR A 469 -2.84 11.78 21.39
C THR A 469 -1.79 12.27 22.39
N GLU A 470 -0.83 13.10 21.95
CA GLU A 470 0.16 13.72 22.83
C GLU A 470 -0.49 14.52 23.97
N LEU A 471 -1.49 15.35 23.64
CA LEU A 471 -2.22 16.16 24.62
C LEU A 471 -3.04 15.27 25.57
N ALA A 472 -3.70 14.21 25.06
CA ALA A 472 -4.49 13.28 25.88
C ALA A 472 -3.62 12.54 26.89
N PHE A 473 -2.46 12.01 26.47
CA PHE A 473 -1.52 11.38 27.38
C PHE A 473 -0.90 12.38 28.37
N GLY A 474 -0.63 13.62 27.96
CA GLY A 474 -0.17 14.68 28.86
C GLY A 474 -1.22 15.02 29.92
N ALA A 475 -2.51 15.04 29.58
CA ALA A 475 -3.60 15.20 30.53
C ALA A 475 -3.73 13.98 31.46
N LEU A 476 -3.65 12.77 30.91
CA LEU A 476 -3.68 11.52 31.68
C LEU A 476 -2.56 11.45 32.70
N GLU A 477 -1.34 11.83 32.33
CA GLU A 477 -0.18 11.90 33.21
C GLU A 477 -0.46 12.87 34.38
N ARG A 478 -1.05 14.03 34.12
CA ARG A 478 -1.42 15.01 35.16
C ARG A 478 -2.49 14.48 36.11
N CYS A 479 -3.41 13.63 35.64
CA CYS A 479 -4.47 13.05 36.46
C CYS A 479 -3.98 11.88 37.33
N LEU A 480 -3.11 11.03 36.78
CA LEU A 480 -2.66 9.79 37.44
C LEU A 480 -1.44 9.99 38.33
N VAL A 481 -0.59 10.99 38.04
CA VAL A 481 0.61 11.26 38.84
C VAL A 481 0.31 12.22 39.97
N VAL A 482 0.48 11.75 41.20
CA VAL A 482 0.22 12.53 42.44
C VAL A 482 1.14 13.77 42.45
N PRO A 483 0.67 14.95 42.90
CA PRO A 483 1.42 16.23 42.76
C PRO A 483 2.86 16.23 43.27
N HIS A 484 3.17 15.46 44.31
CA HIS A 484 4.51 15.38 44.90
C HIS A 484 5.50 14.50 44.09
N MET A 485 4.99 13.71 43.14
CA MET A 485 5.80 12.89 42.22
C MET A 485 6.02 13.56 40.86
N ARG A 486 5.39 14.70 40.62
CA ARG A 486 5.62 15.54 39.44
C ARG A 486 6.98 16.20 39.63
N GLY A 487 8.01 15.65 38.98
CA GLY A 487 9.33 16.29 38.98
C GLY A 487 9.19 17.76 38.59
N ARG A 488 9.89 18.66 39.29
CA ARG A 488 10.04 20.08 38.87
C ARG A 488 10.71 20.07 37.50
N GLN A 489 9.90 20.18 36.45
CA GLN A 489 10.40 20.59 35.14
C GLN A 489 10.64 22.12 35.24
N THR A 490 11.90 22.48 35.54
CA THR A 490 12.45 23.81 35.27
C THR A 490 13.12 23.80 33.94
#